data_b0ac0a3f9fb57d98fb668ecaf82329b0
#
_entry.id   b0ac0a3f9fb57d98fb668ecaf82329b0
#
_cell.length_a   1.000
_cell.length_b   1.000
_cell.length_c   1.000
_cell.angle_alpha   90.00
_cell.angle_beta   90.00
_cell.angle_gamma   90.00
#
_symmetry.space_group_name_H-M   'P 1'
#
loop_
_entity.id
_entity.type
_entity.pdbx_description
1 polymer ?
#
loop_
_entity_poly.entity_id
_entity_poly.type
_entity_poly.pdbx_seq_one_letter_code
_entity_poly.pdbx_strand_id
1 'polypeptide(L)'
;MKTMRVLAVFFAGALMLAHTGWAQEKAKRVEELKPLTPLKVQVVFSEIDGDRKISSLPYTLFVIADDPGPRVQTILRMGLRVPVTVTTKDSPAAIQYLDVGTNIDCSAGSVEDARFKVDLSVERSSLYSTSPEKKSPDWSPGDPPLSTQPIIRQFRASLKLLMRDGQTVQSTVATDPVIGRVLKVDVTLSVVK
;
A
#
# COMPACT_ATOMS: atom_id res chain seq x y z
N MET A 1 5.88 -41.31 -79.67
CA MET A 1 6.56 -40.43 -78.73
C MET A 1 5.93 -39.04 -78.76
N LYS A 2 4.66 -38.87 -78.36
CA LYS A 2 3.96 -37.55 -78.34
C LYS A 2 2.85 -37.43 -77.28
N THR A 3 2.99 -38.03 -76.11
CA THR A 3 1.94 -38.02 -75.04
C THR A 3 2.45 -37.68 -73.63
N MET A 4 3.62 -37.04 -73.52
CA MET A 4 4.23 -36.82 -72.19
C MET A 4 4.57 -35.34 -71.91
N ARG A 5 3.85 -34.41 -72.53
CA ARG A 5 4.07 -32.95 -72.32
C ARG A 5 2.83 -32.16 -71.85
N VAL A 6 1.70 -32.77 -71.55
CA VAL A 6 0.48 -32.06 -71.16
C VAL A 6 0.16 -32.17 -69.65
N LEU A 7 0.88 -32.98 -68.88
CA LEU A 7 0.55 -33.23 -67.45
C LEU A 7 1.32 -32.31 -66.44
N ALA A 8 2.23 -31.45 -66.94
CA ALA A 8 3.08 -30.63 -66.06
C ALA A 8 2.57 -29.20 -65.80
N VAL A 9 1.44 -28.76 -66.42
CA VAL A 9 0.97 -27.34 -66.33
C VAL A 9 -0.21 -27.21 -65.34
N PHE A 10 -0.85 -28.27 -64.93
CA PHE A 10 -2.01 -28.21 -63.99
C PHE A 10 -1.64 -28.24 -62.51
N PHE A 11 -0.39 -28.46 -62.12
CA PHE A 11 0.00 -28.58 -60.70
C PHE A 11 0.59 -27.28 -60.10
N ALA A 12 0.82 -26.22 -60.90
CA ALA A 12 1.37 -24.94 -60.43
C ALA A 12 0.32 -23.92 -60.03
N GLY A 13 -0.98 -24.19 -60.26
CA GLY A 13 -2.08 -23.27 -59.97
C GLY A 13 -2.76 -23.40 -58.59
N ALA A 14 -2.47 -24.45 -57.83
CA ALA A 14 -3.20 -24.76 -56.59
C ALA A 14 -2.48 -24.32 -55.28
N LEU A 15 -1.28 -23.70 -55.39
CA LEU A 15 -0.46 -23.38 -54.17
C LEU A 15 -0.47 -21.91 -53.80
N MET A 16 -1.26 -21.04 -54.43
CA MET A 16 -1.29 -19.57 -54.18
C MET A 16 -2.52 -19.06 -53.43
N LEU A 17 -3.40 -19.93 -52.92
CA LEU A 17 -4.68 -19.51 -52.25
C LEU A 17 -4.73 -19.78 -50.75
N ALA A 18 -3.65 -20.21 -50.09
CA ALA A 18 -3.69 -20.63 -48.68
C ALA A 18 -3.02 -19.62 -47.72
N HIS A 19 -2.67 -18.38 -48.11
CA HIS A 19 -1.93 -17.44 -47.23
C HIS A 19 -2.68 -16.17 -46.83
N THR A 20 -4.00 -16.08 -47.08
CA THR A 20 -4.76 -14.87 -46.71
C THR A 20 -5.59 -15.01 -45.42
N GLY A 21 -5.52 -16.16 -44.72
CA GLY A 21 -6.34 -16.45 -43.54
C GLY A 21 -5.77 -16.01 -42.19
N TRP A 22 -4.49 -15.67 -42.07
CA TRP A 22 -3.84 -15.45 -40.75
C TRP A 22 -3.52 -14.00 -40.40
N ALA A 23 -3.85 -13.05 -41.25
CA ALA A 23 -3.60 -11.63 -41.00
C ALA A 23 -4.79 -10.87 -40.38
N GLN A 24 -5.96 -11.51 -40.19
CA GLN A 24 -7.18 -10.80 -39.77
C GLN A 24 -7.58 -11.04 -38.32
N GLU A 25 -6.89 -11.89 -37.57
CA GLU A 25 -7.26 -12.21 -36.17
C GLU A 25 -6.48 -11.40 -35.12
N LYS A 26 -5.58 -10.52 -35.53
CA LYS A 26 -4.78 -9.68 -34.63
C LYS A 26 -5.29 -8.25 -34.43
N ALA A 27 -6.41 -7.90 -35.01
CA ALA A 27 -6.92 -6.51 -35.02
C ALA A 27 -8.27 -6.31 -34.30
N LYS A 28 -8.56 -7.04 -33.23
CA LYS A 28 -9.76 -6.73 -32.42
C LYS A 28 -9.61 -7.17 -30.96
N ARG A 29 -8.57 -6.67 -30.30
CA ARG A 29 -8.67 -6.42 -28.87
C ARG A 29 -8.50 -4.90 -28.71
N VAL A 30 -9.49 -4.15 -29.14
CA VAL A 30 -9.79 -2.86 -28.54
C VAL A 30 -10.15 -3.23 -27.10
N GLU A 31 -9.18 -3.13 -26.21
CA GLU A 31 -9.37 -3.23 -24.79
C GLU A 31 -10.40 -2.12 -24.49
N GLU A 32 -11.62 -2.52 -24.22
CA GLU A 32 -12.69 -1.62 -23.84
C GLU A 32 -12.19 -0.95 -22.56
N LEU A 33 -11.68 0.28 -22.68
CA LEU A 33 -11.13 1.05 -21.56
C LEU A 33 -12.27 1.18 -20.56
N LYS A 34 -12.19 0.42 -19.46
CA LYS A 34 -13.13 0.56 -18.36
C LYS A 34 -13.14 2.02 -17.93
N PRO A 35 -14.31 2.62 -17.70
CA PRO A 35 -14.37 4.01 -17.25
C PRO A 35 -13.64 4.12 -15.92
N LEU A 36 -12.69 5.06 -15.86
CA LEU A 36 -11.95 5.36 -14.64
C LEU A 36 -12.90 5.89 -13.58
N THR A 37 -12.95 5.25 -12.42
CA THR A 37 -13.83 5.66 -11.32
C THR A 37 -12.97 6.28 -10.21
N PRO A 38 -13.12 7.60 -9.96
CA PRO A 38 -12.44 8.26 -8.87
C PRO A 38 -13.08 7.88 -7.53
N LEU A 39 -12.24 7.48 -6.58
CA LEU A 39 -12.62 7.05 -5.25
C LEU A 39 -11.96 7.93 -4.20
N LYS A 40 -12.72 8.25 -3.16
CA LYS A 40 -12.21 8.84 -1.92
C LYS A 40 -12.11 7.74 -0.88
N VAL A 41 -10.90 7.44 -0.43
CA VAL A 41 -10.61 6.49 0.63
C VAL A 41 -10.19 7.26 1.88
N GLN A 42 -10.96 7.12 2.95
CA GLN A 42 -10.64 7.71 4.25
C GLN A 42 -10.17 6.62 5.20
N VAL A 43 -8.98 6.79 5.76
CA VAL A 43 -8.36 5.89 6.73
C VAL A 43 -8.25 6.60 8.06
N VAL A 44 -8.83 6.03 9.11
CA VAL A 44 -8.81 6.61 10.46
C VAL A 44 -8.09 5.66 11.41
N PHE A 45 -6.96 6.09 11.95
CA PHE A 45 -6.30 5.39 13.04
C PHE A 45 -6.88 5.85 14.37
N SER A 46 -7.38 4.91 15.16
CA SER A 46 -7.88 5.14 16.50
C SER A 46 -7.07 4.35 17.53
N GLU A 47 -6.62 5.02 18.57
CA GLU A 47 -5.93 4.40 19.70
C GLU A 47 -6.86 4.41 20.91
N ILE A 48 -7.04 3.23 21.53
CA ILE A 48 -8.01 3.00 22.61
C ILE A 48 -7.24 2.45 23.82
N ASP A 49 -7.52 3.02 24.99
CA ASP A 49 -6.97 2.62 26.27
C ASP A 49 -8.14 2.18 27.17
N GLY A 50 -8.28 0.87 27.38
CA GLY A 50 -9.51 0.30 27.95
C GLY A 50 -10.73 0.65 27.09
N ASP A 51 -11.70 1.36 27.66
CA ASP A 51 -12.91 1.82 26.97
C ASP A 51 -12.79 3.23 26.39
N ARG A 52 -11.67 3.91 26.59
CA ARG A 52 -11.49 5.31 26.21
C ARG A 52 -10.68 5.47 24.93
N LYS A 53 -11.27 6.12 23.94
CA LYS A 53 -10.54 6.55 22.74
C LYS A 53 -9.64 7.74 23.08
N ILE A 54 -8.33 7.56 22.97
CA ILE A 54 -7.30 8.55 23.32
C ILE A 54 -6.75 9.30 22.14
N SER A 55 -6.84 8.71 20.92
CA SER A 55 -6.35 9.33 19.70
C SER A 55 -7.24 8.96 18.52
N SER A 56 -7.37 9.89 17.56
CA SER A 56 -8.05 9.66 16.29
C SER A 56 -7.36 10.49 15.21
N LEU A 57 -6.77 9.83 14.21
CA LEU A 57 -5.99 10.45 13.15
C LEU A 57 -6.60 10.07 11.80
N PRO A 58 -7.37 10.98 11.17
CA PRO A 58 -7.95 10.77 9.86
C PRO A 58 -6.96 11.13 8.74
N TYR A 59 -6.93 10.30 7.70
CA TYR A 59 -6.21 10.53 6.45
C TYR A 59 -7.16 10.33 5.29
N THR A 60 -7.05 11.15 4.26
CA THR A 60 -7.88 11.05 3.05
C THR A 60 -6.99 10.91 1.83
N LEU A 61 -7.28 9.89 1.01
CA LEU A 61 -6.62 9.64 -0.26
C LEU A 61 -7.66 9.64 -1.39
N PHE A 62 -7.27 10.15 -2.55
CA PHE A 62 -8.04 10.01 -3.78
C PHE A 62 -7.34 8.98 -4.65
N VAL A 63 -8.06 7.93 -5.04
CA VAL A 63 -7.56 6.79 -5.79
C VAL A 63 -8.42 6.61 -7.02
N ILE A 64 -7.83 6.30 -8.15
CA ILE A 64 -8.56 5.95 -9.37
C ILE A 64 -8.62 4.42 -9.45
N ALA A 65 -9.85 3.88 -9.50
CA ALA A 65 -10.02 2.44 -9.68
C ALA A 65 -9.63 2.04 -11.11
N ASP A 66 -8.92 0.90 -11.21
CA ASP A 66 -8.46 0.33 -12.49
C ASP A 66 -7.53 1.28 -13.29
N ASP A 67 -6.76 2.15 -12.62
CA ASP A 67 -5.80 3.02 -13.27
C ASP A 67 -4.76 2.20 -14.06
N PRO A 68 -4.68 2.33 -15.40
CA PRO A 68 -3.71 1.61 -16.22
C PRO A 68 -2.31 2.23 -16.17
N GLY A 69 -2.13 3.32 -15.40
CA GLY A 69 -0.86 4.05 -15.33
C GLY A 69 0.28 3.25 -14.71
N PRO A 70 1.53 3.69 -14.90
CA PRO A 70 2.71 3.01 -14.38
C PRO A 70 2.80 3.05 -12.84
N ARG A 71 2.00 3.88 -12.18
CA ARG A 71 1.88 3.97 -10.72
C ARG A 71 0.42 3.73 -10.31
N VAL A 72 0.10 2.47 -10.07
CA VAL A 72 -1.25 2.04 -9.66
C VAL A 72 -1.59 2.43 -8.22
N GLN A 73 -0.65 2.99 -7.47
CA GLN A 73 -0.81 3.29 -6.05
C GLN A 73 -0.82 4.80 -5.77
N THR A 74 -1.80 5.25 -5.00
CA THR A 74 -1.76 6.55 -4.34
C THR A 74 -0.95 6.43 -3.07
N ILE A 75 0.02 7.33 -2.90
CA ILE A 75 1.00 7.32 -1.82
C ILE A 75 0.82 8.55 -0.95
N LEU A 76 0.69 8.35 0.37
CA LEU A 76 0.71 9.40 1.37
C LEU A 76 1.88 9.16 2.31
N ARG A 77 2.68 10.19 2.53
CA ARG A 77 3.80 10.17 3.47
C ARG A 77 3.69 11.40 4.36
N MET A 78 3.62 11.21 5.67
CA MET A 78 3.57 12.28 6.65
C MET A 78 4.43 11.89 7.84
N GLY A 79 5.41 12.72 8.17
CA GLY A 79 6.30 12.42 9.27
C GLY A 79 7.29 13.52 9.59
N LEU A 80 8.13 13.23 10.55
CA LEU A 80 9.26 14.06 10.96
C LEU A 80 10.52 13.20 11.08
N ARG A 81 11.67 13.82 11.01
CA ARG A 81 12.98 13.18 11.23
C ARG A 81 13.47 13.42 12.64
N VAL A 82 13.76 12.35 13.35
CA VAL A 82 14.26 12.40 14.72
C VAL A 82 15.76 12.13 14.69
N PRO A 83 16.61 13.06 15.14
CA PRO A 83 18.04 12.78 15.30
C PRO A 83 18.27 11.83 16.46
N VAL A 84 19.05 10.76 16.23
CA VAL A 84 19.52 9.84 17.25
C VAL A 84 21.04 9.75 17.20
N THR A 85 21.66 9.73 18.35
CA THR A 85 23.12 9.58 18.46
C THR A 85 23.46 8.10 18.48
N VAL A 86 24.27 7.67 17.52
CA VAL A 86 24.79 6.30 17.46
C VAL A 86 26.24 6.35 17.89
N THR A 87 26.58 5.62 18.96
CA THR A 87 27.95 5.49 19.46
C THR A 87 28.40 4.04 19.30
N THR A 88 29.47 3.81 18.59
CA THR A 88 30.14 2.49 18.50
C THR A 88 31.47 2.55 19.24
N LYS A 89 31.97 1.40 19.70
CA LYS A 89 33.21 1.34 20.51
C LYS A 89 34.44 1.94 19.80
N ASP A 90 34.44 1.93 18.47
CA ASP A 90 35.60 2.27 17.64
C ASP A 90 35.36 3.48 16.71
N SER A 91 34.26 4.22 16.88
CA SER A 91 33.97 5.38 16.04
C SER A 91 33.42 6.56 16.86
N PRO A 92 33.73 7.80 16.47
CA PRO A 92 33.12 8.97 17.10
C PRO A 92 31.58 8.92 16.99
N ALA A 93 30.91 9.53 17.95
CA ALA A 93 29.45 9.63 17.97
C ALA A 93 28.94 10.23 16.65
N ALA A 94 28.06 9.52 15.97
CA ALA A 94 27.44 9.93 14.72
C ALA A 94 25.95 10.22 14.95
N ILE A 95 25.43 11.24 14.27
CA ILE A 95 23.98 11.54 14.27
C ILE A 95 23.35 10.80 13.10
N GLN A 96 22.37 9.93 13.40
CA GLN A 96 21.52 9.28 12.43
C GLN A 96 20.11 9.86 12.53
N TYR A 97 19.43 10.03 11.40
CA TYR A 97 18.04 10.49 11.38
C TYR A 97 17.11 9.31 11.15
N LEU A 98 16.09 9.18 11.98
CA LEU A 98 15.03 8.18 11.87
C LEU A 98 13.73 8.87 11.46
N ASP A 99 13.07 8.32 10.44
CA ASP A 99 11.77 8.82 9.99
C ASP A 99 10.66 8.27 10.90
N VAL A 100 9.87 9.18 11.48
CA VAL A 100 8.75 8.87 12.38
C VAL A 100 7.49 9.49 11.82
N GLY A 101 6.44 8.70 11.60
CA GLY A 101 5.21 9.21 11.02
C GLY A 101 4.28 8.13 10.49
N THR A 102 3.49 8.50 9.48
CA THR A 102 2.50 7.62 8.85
C THR A 102 2.75 7.53 7.35
N ASN A 103 2.84 6.31 6.86
CA ASN A 103 2.96 5.95 5.45
C ASN A 103 1.72 5.15 5.07
N ILE A 104 1.03 5.56 4.00
CA ILE A 104 -0.14 4.88 3.47
C ILE A 104 0.04 4.73 1.97
N ASP A 105 -0.07 3.49 1.49
CA ASP A 105 -0.11 3.14 0.08
C ASP A 105 -1.47 2.52 -0.20
N CYS A 106 -2.20 3.04 -1.18
CA CYS A 106 -3.54 2.61 -1.50
C CYS A 106 -3.70 2.43 -3.01
N SER A 107 -4.28 1.30 -3.41
CA SER A 107 -4.74 1.06 -4.77
C SER A 107 -6.16 0.48 -4.74
N ALA A 108 -6.89 0.66 -5.83
CA ALA A 108 -8.24 0.15 -5.94
C ALA A 108 -8.52 -0.40 -7.35
N GLY A 109 -9.39 -1.40 -7.41
CA GLY A 109 -9.89 -1.98 -8.65
C GLY A 109 -11.40 -2.23 -8.55
N SER A 110 -12.10 -2.05 -9.66
CA SER A 110 -13.54 -2.36 -9.77
C SER A 110 -13.76 -3.86 -9.84
N VAL A 111 -14.78 -4.34 -9.15
CA VAL A 111 -15.25 -5.72 -9.15
C VAL A 111 -16.71 -5.75 -9.55
N GLU A 112 -17.25 -6.89 -9.89
CA GLU A 112 -18.68 -7.06 -10.18
C GLU A 112 -19.57 -6.56 -9.03
N ASP A 113 -20.84 -6.25 -9.30
CA ASP A 113 -21.86 -5.78 -8.36
C ASP A 113 -21.54 -4.43 -7.69
N ALA A 114 -20.95 -3.48 -8.43
CA ALA A 114 -20.59 -2.15 -7.94
C ALA A 114 -19.74 -2.19 -6.64
N ARG A 115 -18.85 -3.19 -6.53
CA ARG A 115 -17.89 -3.31 -5.46
C ARG A 115 -16.51 -2.89 -5.93
N PHE A 116 -15.68 -2.48 -4.98
CA PHE A 116 -14.29 -2.11 -5.18
C PHE A 116 -13.40 -2.97 -4.30
N LYS A 117 -12.36 -3.55 -4.90
CA LYS A 117 -11.27 -4.16 -4.16
C LYS A 117 -10.27 -3.06 -3.81
N VAL A 118 -10.03 -2.84 -2.53
CA VAL A 118 -9.08 -1.87 -2.02
C VAL A 118 -7.91 -2.63 -1.40
N ASP A 119 -6.72 -2.41 -1.93
CA ASP A 119 -5.47 -2.90 -1.36
C ASP A 119 -4.80 -1.71 -0.62
N LEU A 120 -4.66 -1.84 0.69
CA LEU A 120 -4.18 -0.78 1.58
C LEU A 120 -2.99 -1.29 2.40
N SER A 121 -1.84 -0.64 2.25
CA SER A 121 -0.68 -0.84 3.11
C SER A 121 -0.49 0.38 3.99
N VAL A 122 -0.42 0.16 5.29
CA VAL A 122 -0.25 1.23 6.27
C VAL A 122 0.94 0.93 7.17
N GLU A 123 1.75 1.94 7.39
CA GLU A 123 2.84 1.92 8.35
C GLU A 123 2.77 3.17 9.20
N ARG A 124 2.81 3.01 10.50
CA ARG A 124 2.84 4.12 11.45
C ARG A 124 3.96 3.90 12.46
N SER A 125 4.80 4.89 12.61
CA SER A 125 5.79 4.98 13.66
C SER A 125 5.51 6.16 14.58
N SER A 126 5.82 6.00 15.85
CA SER A 126 5.67 7.04 16.86
C SER A 126 6.78 6.95 17.89
N LEU A 127 7.17 8.09 18.42
CA LEU A 127 8.10 8.13 19.55
C LEU A 127 7.39 7.63 20.80
N TYR A 128 8.00 6.66 21.44
CA TYR A 128 7.63 6.24 22.78
C TYR A 128 8.60 6.91 23.74
N SER A 129 8.13 7.95 24.42
CA SER A 129 8.86 8.54 25.50
C SER A 129 8.61 7.70 26.76
N THR A 130 9.57 6.93 27.19
CA THR A 130 9.60 6.49 28.57
C THR A 130 9.87 7.74 29.38
N SER A 131 8.82 8.31 29.98
CA SER A 131 9.01 9.37 30.97
C SER A 131 10.09 8.95 31.97
N PRO A 132 11.07 9.80 32.25
CA PRO A 132 12.10 9.50 33.24
C PRO A 132 11.56 9.45 34.69
N GLU A 133 10.24 9.37 34.89
CA GLU A 133 9.59 9.41 36.20
C GLU A 133 9.68 8.12 37.02
N LYS A 134 10.18 7.03 36.49
CA LYS A 134 10.67 5.94 37.33
C LYS A 134 12.18 6.06 37.42
N LYS A 135 12.65 7.00 38.25
CA LYS A 135 13.96 6.90 38.86
C LYS A 135 14.05 5.50 39.46
N SER A 136 14.98 4.67 38.93
CA SER A 136 15.34 3.46 39.63
C SER A 136 15.62 3.84 41.08
N PRO A 137 15.17 3.10 42.09
CA PRO A 137 15.45 3.40 43.49
C PRO A 137 16.95 3.55 43.79
N ASP A 138 17.79 2.98 42.94
CA ASP A 138 19.27 2.96 43.07
C ASP A 138 20.00 4.03 42.23
N TRP A 139 19.28 5.02 41.61
CA TRP A 139 19.94 6.08 40.86
C TRP A 139 20.63 7.07 41.79
N SER A 140 21.94 7.20 41.67
CA SER A 140 22.76 8.17 42.41
C SER A 140 23.13 9.38 41.51
N PRO A 141 23.23 10.60 42.10
CA PRO A 141 23.75 11.75 41.36
C PRO A 141 25.22 11.47 40.94
N GLY A 142 25.43 11.24 39.67
CA GLY A 142 26.76 10.84 39.09
C GLY A 142 26.67 9.62 38.18
N ASP A 143 25.55 8.88 38.23
CA ASP A 143 25.32 7.83 37.25
C ASP A 143 25.06 8.44 35.87
N PRO A 144 25.58 7.83 34.79
CA PRO A 144 25.28 8.30 33.45
C PRO A 144 23.77 8.27 33.25
N PRO A 145 23.18 9.31 32.61
CA PRO A 145 21.75 9.32 32.35
C PRO A 145 21.38 8.02 31.60
N LEU A 146 20.42 7.29 32.15
CA LEU A 146 19.79 6.14 31.49
C LEU A 146 19.52 6.56 30.06
N SER A 147 20.08 5.80 29.10
CA SER A 147 20.07 6.04 27.65
C SER A 147 18.89 6.92 27.20
N THR A 148 19.16 8.16 26.82
CA THR A 148 18.20 9.12 26.27
C THR A 148 17.80 8.79 24.82
N GLN A 149 18.06 7.55 24.39
CA GLN A 149 17.70 7.15 23.04
C GLN A 149 16.17 6.99 22.94
N PRO A 150 15.53 7.64 21.96
CA PRO A 150 14.10 7.50 21.76
C PRO A 150 13.75 6.07 21.36
N ILE A 151 12.78 5.48 22.04
CA ILE A 151 12.17 4.23 21.60
C ILE A 151 11.15 4.53 20.53
N ILE A 152 11.26 3.90 19.38
CA ILE A 152 10.31 4.04 18.29
C ILE A 152 9.38 2.83 18.31
N ARG A 153 8.09 3.11 18.46
CA ARG A 153 7.02 2.15 18.29
C ARG A 153 6.61 2.15 16.82
N GLN A 154 6.60 0.99 16.20
CA GLN A 154 6.23 0.82 14.80
C GLN A 154 5.04 -0.13 14.68
N PHE A 155 4.06 0.28 13.88
CA PHE A 155 2.92 -0.50 13.47
C PHE A 155 2.91 -0.62 11.95
N ARG A 156 2.69 -1.83 11.42
CA ARG A 156 2.58 -2.09 10.00
C ARG A 156 1.46 -3.09 9.72
N ALA A 157 0.60 -2.80 8.74
CA ALA A 157 -0.46 -3.70 8.31
C ALA A 157 -0.70 -3.60 6.79
N SER A 158 -1.10 -4.73 6.20
CA SER A 158 -1.59 -4.81 4.83
C SER A 158 -3.02 -5.36 4.84
N LEU A 159 -3.96 -4.60 4.30
CA LEU A 159 -5.38 -4.89 4.29
C LEU A 159 -5.85 -5.06 2.86
N LYS A 160 -6.62 -6.11 2.60
CA LYS A 160 -7.34 -6.33 1.34
C LYS A 160 -8.83 -6.31 1.64
N LEU A 161 -9.51 -5.28 1.19
CA LEU A 161 -10.90 -5.02 1.50
C LEU A 161 -11.75 -5.09 0.24
N LEU A 162 -12.94 -5.66 0.36
CA LEU A 162 -13.97 -5.60 -0.68
C LEU A 162 -15.10 -4.70 -0.16
N MET A 163 -15.28 -3.54 -0.80
CA MET A 163 -16.12 -2.46 -0.28
C MET A 163 -17.11 -1.97 -1.33
N ARG A 164 -18.22 -1.41 -0.87
CA ARG A 164 -19.21 -0.67 -1.68
C ARG A 164 -19.08 0.82 -1.42
N ASP A 165 -19.69 1.63 -2.31
CA ASP A 165 -19.82 3.07 -2.09
C ASP A 165 -20.49 3.37 -0.75
N GLY A 166 -19.92 4.31 0.02
CA GLY A 166 -20.39 4.71 1.34
C GLY A 166 -20.08 3.71 2.47
N GLN A 167 -19.44 2.58 2.20
CA GLN A 167 -19.16 1.56 3.21
C GLN A 167 -17.95 1.93 4.08
N THR A 168 -18.08 1.65 5.39
CA THR A 168 -16.98 1.69 6.36
C THR A 168 -16.70 0.28 6.86
N VAL A 169 -15.44 -0.12 6.83
CA VAL A 169 -14.94 -1.38 7.43
C VAL A 169 -14.07 -1.02 8.60
N GLN A 170 -14.42 -1.55 9.78
CA GLN A 170 -13.63 -1.42 11.00
C GLN A 170 -12.80 -2.67 11.21
N SER A 171 -11.52 -2.49 11.46
CA SER A 171 -10.58 -3.56 11.75
C SER A 171 -9.85 -3.30 13.05
N THR A 172 -9.83 -4.28 13.95
CA THR A 172 -8.90 -4.28 15.08
C THR A 172 -7.59 -4.85 14.58
N VAL A 173 -6.54 -4.06 14.62
CA VAL A 173 -5.31 -4.38 13.93
C VAL A 173 -4.24 -4.89 14.87
N ALA A 174 -4.06 -4.26 16.05
CA ALA A 174 -3.03 -4.68 17.00
C ALA A 174 -3.32 -4.19 18.43
N THR A 175 -2.79 -4.93 19.39
CA THR A 175 -2.65 -4.47 20.78
C THR A 175 -1.18 -4.20 21.03
N ASP A 176 -0.88 -3.03 21.59
CA ASP A 176 0.46 -2.67 22.00
C ASP A 176 0.91 -3.60 23.15
N PRO A 177 1.99 -4.38 22.99
CA PRO A 177 2.38 -5.36 24.01
C PRO A 177 2.95 -4.72 25.29
N VAL A 178 3.35 -3.45 25.25
CA VAL A 178 3.97 -2.75 26.38
C VAL A 178 2.94 -2.06 27.26
N ILE A 179 1.97 -1.39 26.65
CA ILE A 179 0.99 -0.56 27.37
C ILE A 179 -0.44 -1.07 27.26
N GLY A 180 -0.68 -2.15 26.52
CA GLY A 180 -2.01 -2.77 26.38
C GLY A 180 -3.01 -1.98 25.55
N ARG A 181 -2.62 -0.86 24.91
CA ARG A 181 -3.51 -0.08 24.07
C ARG A 181 -3.85 -0.78 22.77
N VAL A 182 -5.09 -0.62 22.34
CA VAL A 182 -5.60 -1.20 21.10
C VAL A 182 -5.55 -0.17 19.99
N LEU A 183 -4.91 -0.49 18.88
CA LEU A 183 -4.91 0.29 17.66
C LEU A 183 -5.97 -0.29 16.71
N LYS A 184 -6.89 0.56 16.25
CA LYS A 184 -7.91 0.23 15.22
C LYS A 184 -7.69 1.07 13.99
N VAL A 185 -8.00 0.48 12.84
CA VAL A 185 -8.04 1.17 11.55
C VAL A 185 -9.44 1.06 10.98
N ASP A 186 -10.09 2.18 10.76
CA ASP A 186 -11.37 2.28 10.08
C ASP A 186 -11.11 2.77 8.65
N VAL A 187 -11.67 2.09 7.66
CA VAL A 187 -11.53 2.45 6.26
C VAL A 187 -12.91 2.72 5.69
N THR A 188 -13.12 3.93 5.16
CA THR A 188 -14.36 4.34 4.48
C THR A 188 -14.06 4.61 3.02
N LEU A 189 -14.88 4.06 2.12
CA LEU A 189 -14.79 4.29 0.69
C LEU A 189 -16.01 5.09 0.21
N SER A 190 -15.78 6.07 -0.65
CA SER A 190 -16.84 6.83 -1.32
C SER A 190 -16.47 7.08 -2.77
N VAL A 191 -17.43 6.92 -3.68
CA VAL A 191 -17.28 7.27 -5.10
C VAL A 191 -17.39 8.78 -5.23
N VAL A 192 -16.43 9.39 -5.91
CA VAL A 192 -16.45 10.84 -6.22
C VAL A 192 -17.27 11.04 -7.49
N LYS A 193 -18.33 11.80 -7.38
CA LYS A 193 -19.24 12.16 -8.49
C LYS A 193 -18.85 13.47 -9.11
#